data_ed2506b6dd2ed3d150b68d2806ae679e
#
_entry.id   ed2506b6dd2ed3d150b68d2806ae679e
#
_cell.length_a   1.000
_cell.length_b   1.000
_cell.length_c   1.000
_cell.angle_alpha   90.00
_cell.angle_beta   90.00
_cell.angle_gamma   90.00
#
_symmetry.space_group_name_H-M   'P 1'
#
loop_
_entity.id
_entity.type
_entity.pdbx_description
1 polymer ?
#
loop_
_entity_poly.entity_id
_entity_poly.type
_entity_poly.pdbx_seq_one_letter_code
_entity_poly.pdbx_strand_id
1 'polypeptide(L)'
;MSKSRGTGLDPLKYLSLGMNPEWLRYYLAAKLSARNEDIDFNADDFMARVNSDLIGKFVNIASRAAGFLTKRFEGKLSTDFGPQGFALLSELREASDGIAALYETREFGKATREIMLMADKVNAYVDQNKPWDLAKDTANDQALHQVCSTLVNTFAVLARYLAPVLPSLAQAVEAFTGSDMKHWNAAVSNVVSIAPYQHLMQRVTPEQLDALFEPPATLGSEPEFSAGKSGSDPNSSGSDLALPPGGEDIAPTISIDDFAKIDLRIAKIVNCEPVEGSVKLLRLTLDVGEGRMRNVFSGIASMYKPEDLIGQLTVLVANLAPRKMKFGVSEGMVLAASHADEKAQPGIYILKPWPGAVPGMRIH
;
A
#
# COMPACT_ATOMS: atom_id res chain seq x y z
N MET A 1 -21.02 8.17 -11.22
CA MET A 1 -21.05 8.88 -9.92
C MET A 1 -22.39 9.60 -9.79
N SER A 2 -23.27 9.17 -8.91
CA SER A 2 -24.59 9.78 -8.71
C SER A 2 -24.64 10.43 -7.34
N LYS A 3 -24.83 11.76 -7.30
CA LYS A 3 -25.04 12.50 -6.03
C LYS A 3 -26.27 12.00 -5.25
N SER A 4 -27.27 11.47 -5.94
CA SER A 4 -28.52 10.99 -5.33
C SER A 4 -28.40 9.62 -4.65
N ARG A 5 -27.32 8.85 -4.91
CA ARG A 5 -27.08 7.53 -4.33
C ARG A 5 -25.98 7.52 -3.26
N GLY A 6 -25.40 8.66 -2.90
CA GLY A 6 -24.31 8.76 -1.94
C GLY A 6 -22.97 8.12 -2.39
N THR A 7 -22.87 7.69 -3.65
CA THR A 7 -21.68 7.05 -4.23
C THR A 7 -20.76 8.04 -4.96
N GLY A 8 -21.01 9.34 -4.79
CA GLY A 8 -20.24 10.41 -5.41
C GLY A 8 -19.00 10.74 -4.59
N LEU A 9 -17.81 10.65 -5.22
CA LEU A 9 -16.61 11.23 -4.67
C LEU A 9 -16.76 12.76 -4.61
N ASP A 10 -16.59 13.37 -3.43
CA ASP A 10 -16.50 14.83 -3.28
C ASP A 10 -15.03 15.27 -3.49
N PRO A 11 -14.71 15.97 -4.59
CA PRO A 11 -13.34 16.41 -4.85
C PRO A 11 -12.81 17.40 -3.82
N LEU A 12 -13.69 18.22 -3.20
CA LEU A 12 -13.26 19.19 -2.19
C LEU A 12 -12.90 18.47 -0.89
N LYS A 13 -13.71 17.48 -0.48
CA LYS A 13 -13.38 16.62 0.66
C LYS A 13 -12.09 15.84 0.42
N TYR A 14 -11.90 15.28 -0.78
CA TYR A 14 -10.67 14.60 -1.18
C TYR A 14 -9.42 15.48 -0.98
N LEU A 15 -9.49 16.73 -1.44
CA LEU A 15 -8.38 17.69 -1.30
C LEU A 15 -8.19 18.15 0.16
N SER A 16 -9.27 18.33 0.93
CA SER A 16 -9.20 18.75 2.33
C SER A 16 -8.54 17.71 3.24
N LEU A 17 -8.60 16.42 2.86
CA LEU A 17 -7.90 15.31 3.52
C LEU A 17 -6.42 15.22 3.12
N GLY A 18 -5.90 16.17 2.34
CA GLY A 18 -4.50 16.17 1.88
C GLY A 18 -4.18 15.06 0.88
N MET A 19 -5.18 14.43 0.28
CA MET A 19 -4.95 13.37 -0.70
C MET A 19 -4.39 13.95 -2.00
N ASN A 20 -3.41 13.26 -2.57
CA ASN A 20 -2.73 13.71 -3.79
C ASN A 20 -3.70 13.69 -4.99
N PRO A 21 -3.94 14.84 -5.66
CA PRO A 21 -4.84 14.90 -6.82
C PRO A 21 -4.41 13.99 -7.98
N GLU A 22 -3.14 13.70 -8.11
CA GLU A 22 -2.64 12.85 -9.18
C GLU A 22 -3.01 11.37 -9.02
N TRP A 23 -3.24 10.91 -7.80
CA TRP A 23 -3.79 9.57 -7.57
C TRP A 23 -5.16 9.42 -8.23
N LEU A 24 -6.03 10.43 -8.02
CA LEU A 24 -7.37 10.43 -8.62
C LEU A 24 -7.32 10.62 -10.13
N ARG A 25 -6.42 11.48 -10.64
CA ARG A 25 -6.21 11.66 -12.08
C ARG A 25 -5.79 10.35 -12.75
N TYR A 26 -4.83 9.63 -12.15
CA TYR A 26 -4.39 8.32 -12.65
C TYR A 26 -5.52 7.29 -12.66
N TYR A 27 -6.26 7.19 -11.56
CA TYR A 27 -7.39 6.27 -11.43
C TYR A 27 -8.47 6.52 -12.49
N LEU A 28 -8.85 7.78 -12.65
CA LEU A 28 -9.84 8.16 -13.66
C LEU A 28 -9.32 7.92 -15.09
N ALA A 29 -8.09 8.31 -15.39
CA ALA A 29 -7.49 8.07 -16.70
C ALA A 29 -7.47 6.58 -17.02
N ALA A 30 -7.13 5.71 -16.07
CA ALA A 30 -7.11 4.26 -16.29
C ALA A 30 -8.49 3.63 -16.62
N LYS A 31 -9.58 4.36 -16.35
CA LYS A 31 -10.97 3.93 -16.62
C LYS A 31 -11.63 4.65 -17.79
N LEU A 32 -11.09 5.79 -18.20
CA LEU A 32 -11.69 6.60 -19.27
C LEU A 32 -11.40 6.00 -20.66
N SER A 33 -12.46 5.95 -21.46
CA SER A 33 -12.41 5.60 -22.90
C SER A 33 -12.96 6.76 -23.73
N ALA A 34 -12.91 6.63 -25.05
CA ALA A 34 -13.53 7.57 -25.99
C ALA A 34 -15.07 7.58 -25.91
N ARG A 35 -15.66 6.65 -25.17
CA ARG A 35 -17.11 6.53 -24.97
C ARG A 35 -17.56 7.31 -23.76
N ASN A 36 -18.80 7.79 -23.81
CA ASN A 36 -19.44 8.43 -22.66
C ASN A 36 -20.04 7.34 -21.74
N GLU A 37 -19.28 6.89 -20.75
CA GLU A 37 -19.67 5.85 -19.81
C GLU A 37 -19.58 6.39 -18.37
N ASP A 38 -20.50 5.93 -17.52
CA ASP A 38 -20.44 6.25 -16.10
C ASP A 38 -19.28 5.50 -15.44
N ILE A 39 -18.51 6.20 -14.62
CA ILE A 39 -17.44 5.61 -13.83
C ILE A 39 -17.88 5.59 -12.37
N ASP A 40 -17.98 4.39 -11.81
CA ASP A 40 -18.16 4.22 -10.38
C ASP A 40 -16.80 4.20 -9.67
N PHE A 41 -16.71 4.99 -8.61
CA PHE A 41 -15.53 4.97 -7.74
C PHE A 41 -15.59 3.73 -6.84
N ASN A 42 -14.52 2.95 -6.87
CA ASN A 42 -14.30 1.82 -5.98
C ASN A 42 -12.99 2.06 -5.21
N ALA A 43 -13.07 2.10 -3.87
CA ALA A 43 -11.95 2.44 -3.00
C ALA A 43 -10.81 1.41 -3.08
N ASP A 44 -11.13 0.11 -3.13
CA ASP A 44 -10.14 -0.96 -3.21
C ASP A 44 -9.41 -0.94 -4.57
N ASP A 45 -10.16 -0.77 -5.67
CA ASP A 45 -9.58 -0.64 -7.01
C ASP A 45 -8.72 0.63 -7.12
N PHE A 46 -9.17 1.74 -6.50
CA PHE A 46 -8.38 2.97 -6.44
C PHE A 46 -7.05 2.76 -5.72
N MET A 47 -7.09 2.17 -4.52
CA MET A 47 -5.89 1.89 -3.73
C MET A 47 -4.96 0.90 -4.45
N ALA A 48 -5.50 -0.16 -5.05
CA ALA A 48 -4.72 -1.13 -5.80
C ALA A 48 -4.01 -0.50 -7.00
N ARG A 49 -4.72 0.34 -7.79
CA ARG A 49 -4.13 1.03 -8.94
C ARG A 49 -3.06 2.03 -8.55
N VAL A 50 -3.27 2.82 -7.50
CA VAL A 50 -2.27 3.78 -7.04
C VAL A 50 -1.07 3.06 -6.42
N ASN A 51 -1.31 2.14 -5.49
CA ASN A 51 -0.23 1.54 -4.70
C ASN A 51 0.55 0.46 -5.47
N SER A 52 -0.14 -0.37 -6.28
CA SER A 52 0.51 -1.45 -7.02
C SER A 52 0.98 -1.02 -8.40
N ASP A 53 0.12 -0.40 -9.21
CA ASP A 53 0.50 -0.03 -10.57
C ASP A 53 1.37 1.23 -10.58
N LEU A 54 0.86 2.36 -10.08
CA LEU A 54 1.57 3.62 -10.19
C LEU A 54 2.85 3.63 -9.35
N ILE A 55 2.77 3.25 -8.07
CA ILE A 55 3.93 3.31 -7.17
C ILE A 55 4.76 2.03 -7.27
N GLY A 56 4.11 0.87 -7.13
CA GLY A 56 4.79 -0.42 -7.09
C GLY A 56 5.54 -0.77 -8.37
N LYS A 57 4.91 -0.56 -9.52
CA LYS A 57 5.52 -0.86 -10.81
C LYS A 57 6.35 0.29 -11.35
N PHE A 58 5.78 1.51 -11.45
CA PHE A 58 6.42 2.60 -12.15
C PHE A 58 7.38 3.42 -11.28
N VAL A 59 6.91 4.05 -10.19
CA VAL A 59 7.76 4.93 -9.37
C VAL A 59 8.96 4.20 -8.79
N ASN A 60 8.81 2.95 -8.42
CA ASN A 60 9.88 2.13 -7.85
C ASN A 60 11.03 1.83 -8.82
N ILE A 61 10.83 1.96 -10.14
CA ILE A 61 11.93 1.78 -11.11
C ILE A 61 13.08 2.76 -10.79
N ALA A 62 12.77 4.03 -10.61
CA ALA A 62 13.77 5.04 -10.29
C ALA A 62 14.46 4.79 -8.95
N SER A 63 13.71 4.44 -7.90
CA SER A 63 14.25 4.23 -6.56
C SER A 63 15.25 3.06 -6.50
N ARG A 64 15.02 2.01 -7.31
CA ARG A 64 15.91 0.84 -7.39
C ARG A 64 17.29 1.13 -8.02
N ALA A 65 17.38 2.19 -8.83
CA ALA A 65 18.62 2.56 -9.54
C ALA A 65 19.33 3.76 -8.88
N ALA A 66 18.59 4.74 -8.39
CA ALA A 66 19.12 6.02 -7.94
C ALA A 66 20.17 5.91 -6.85
N GLY A 67 19.95 5.02 -5.87
CA GLY A 67 20.88 4.82 -4.76
C GLY A 67 22.25 4.30 -5.20
N PHE A 68 22.29 3.40 -6.19
CA PHE A 68 23.54 2.89 -6.74
C PHE A 68 24.28 3.93 -7.57
N LEU A 69 23.54 4.66 -8.43
CA LEU A 69 24.11 5.74 -9.23
C LEU A 69 24.71 6.84 -8.37
N THR A 70 24.00 7.28 -7.33
CA THR A 70 24.50 8.31 -6.42
C THR A 70 25.73 7.87 -5.65
N LYS A 71 25.72 6.63 -5.10
CA LYS A 71 26.79 6.16 -4.21
C LYS A 71 28.06 5.74 -4.94
N ARG A 72 27.94 5.15 -6.15
CA ARG A 72 29.08 4.58 -6.87
C ARG A 72 29.52 5.37 -8.09
N PHE A 73 28.61 6.16 -8.67
CA PHE A 73 28.86 6.82 -9.96
C PHE A 73 28.61 8.34 -9.87
N GLU A 74 28.59 8.92 -8.66
CA GLU A 74 28.39 10.36 -8.44
C GLU A 74 27.13 10.92 -9.12
N GLY A 75 26.10 10.11 -9.26
CA GLY A 75 24.87 10.46 -9.98
C GLY A 75 25.00 10.50 -11.50
N LYS A 76 26.16 10.15 -12.06
CA LYS A 76 26.38 10.11 -13.52
C LYS A 76 25.83 8.82 -14.10
N LEU A 77 25.32 8.88 -15.33
CA LEU A 77 24.80 7.74 -16.07
C LEU A 77 25.77 7.32 -17.18
N SER A 78 25.81 6.01 -17.47
CA SER A 78 26.50 5.48 -18.62
C SER A 78 25.78 5.84 -19.93
N THR A 79 26.52 6.09 -20.99
CA THR A 79 26.00 6.17 -22.37
C THR A 79 25.88 4.79 -23.03
N ASP A 80 26.55 3.79 -22.45
CA ASP A 80 26.45 2.39 -22.84
C ASP A 80 25.40 1.67 -21.97
N PHE A 81 24.36 1.17 -22.60
CA PHE A 81 23.25 0.46 -21.95
C PHE A 81 23.39 -1.07 -22.09
N GLY A 82 24.43 -1.54 -22.78
CA GLY A 82 24.51 -2.92 -23.22
C GLY A 82 23.41 -3.31 -24.23
N PRO A 83 23.51 -4.47 -24.89
CA PRO A 83 22.56 -4.86 -25.94
C PRO A 83 21.11 -4.96 -25.45
N GLN A 84 20.88 -5.54 -24.28
CA GLN A 84 19.53 -5.71 -23.71
C GLN A 84 18.91 -4.39 -23.27
N GLY A 85 19.69 -3.54 -22.60
CA GLY A 85 19.21 -2.22 -22.17
C GLY A 85 18.94 -1.30 -23.34
N PHE A 86 19.76 -1.34 -24.38
CA PHE A 86 19.55 -0.61 -25.62
C PHE A 86 18.27 -1.05 -26.32
N ALA A 87 18.06 -2.35 -26.48
CA ALA A 87 16.85 -2.90 -27.10
C ALA A 87 15.59 -2.48 -26.35
N LEU A 88 15.58 -2.61 -25.00
CA LEU A 88 14.48 -2.21 -24.15
C LEU A 88 14.18 -0.71 -24.29
N LEU A 89 15.20 0.15 -24.23
CA LEU A 89 15.03 1.60 -24.33
C LEU A 89 14.51 2.00 -25.73
N SER A 90 14.99 1.34 -26.80
CA SER A 90 14.51 1.57 -28.17
C SER A 90 13.04 1.18 -28.31
N GLU A 91 12.65 0.01 -27.81
CA GLU A 91 11.27 -0.45 -27.83
C GLU A 91 10.32 0.55 -27.14
N LEU A 92 10.70 1.04 -25.96
CA LEU A 92 9.90 2.02 -25.24
C LEU A 92 9.77 3.33 -26.04
N ARG A 93 10.82 3.78 -26.70
CA ARG A 93 10.81 5.01 -27.51
C ARG A 93 9.96 4.89 -28.78
N GLU A 94 10.00 3.73 -29.41
CA GLU A 94 9.21 3.44 -30.61
C GLU A 94 7.70 3.42 -30.34
N ALA A 95 7.28 3.19 -29.10
CA ALA A 95 5.88 3.25 -28.69
C ALA A 95 5.29 4.67 -28.68
N SER A 96 6.10 5.72 -28.82
CA SER A 96 5.73 7.13 -28.65
C SER A 96 4.49 7.52 -29.47
N ASP A 97 4.51 7.25 -30.77
CA ASP A 97 3.43 7.66 -31.68
C ASP A 97 2.13 6.90 -31.39
N GLY A 98 2.24 5.62 -31.01
CA GLY A 98 1.09 4.80 -30.60
C GLY A 98 0.42 5.34 -29.33
N ILE A 99 1.21 5.70 -28.33
CA ILE A 99 0.70 6.29 -27.08
C ILE A 99 0.09 7.68 -27.36
N ALA A 100 0.74 8.51 -28.18
CA ALA A 100 0.20 9.82 -28.58
C ALA A 100 -1.17 9.67 -29.25
N ALA A 101 -1.29 8.76 -30.21
CA ALA A 101 -2.56 8.49 -30.90
C ALA A 101 -3.68 8.04 -29.95
N LEU A 102 -3.36 7.26 -28.90
CA LEU A 102 -4.33 6.88 -27.88
C LEU A 102 -4.81 8.09 -27.07
N TYR A 103 -3.93 9.01 -26.71
CA TYR A 103 -4.31 10.26 -26.04
C TYR A 103 -5.16 11.16 -26.94
N GLU A 104 -4.79 11.35 -28.21
CA GLU A 104 -5.53 12.15 -29.18
C GLU A 104 -6.95 11.60 -29.42
N THR A 105 -7.09 10.28 -29.45
CA THR A 105 -8.39 9.61 -29.60
C THR A 105 -9.15 9.46 -28.28
N ARG A 106 -8.65 10.01 -27.18
CA ARG A 106 -9.24 9.96 -25.81
C ARG A 106 -9.35 8.54 -25.23
N GLU A 107 -8.53 7.62 -25.70
CA GLU A 107 -8.45 6.26 -25.18
C GLU A 107 -7.48 6.17 -24.00
N PHE A 108 -7.72 7.01 -22.97
CA PHE A 108 -6.82 7.16 -21.80
C PHE A 108 -6.54 5.85 -21.08
N GLY A 109 -7.57 5.01 -20.91
CA GLY A 109 -7.43 3.71 -20.23
C GLY A 109 -6.55 2.74 -21.02
N LYS A 110 -6.58 2.81 -22.37
CA LYS A 110 -5.66 2.02 -23.21
C LYS A 110 -4.24 2.57 -23.12
N ALA A 111 -4.08 3.90 -23.22
CA ALA A 111 -2.76 4.54 -23.08
C ALA A 111 -2.11 4.15 -21.73
N THR A 112 -2.83 4.30 -20.63
CA THR A 112 -2.33 3.94 -19.29
C THR A 112 -1.96 2.47 -19.21
N ARG A 113 -2.77 1.58 -19.79
CA ARG A 113 -2.48 0.13 -19.80
C ARG A 113 -1.20 -0.18 -20.59
N GLU A 114 -1.03 0.38 -21.79
CA GLU A 114 0.18 0.19 -22.59
C GLU A 114 1.43 0.69 -21.87
N ILE A 115 1.34 1.85 -21.21
CA ILE A 115 2.45 2.39 -20.41
C ILE A 115 2.79 1.45 -19.25
N MET A 116 1.81 0.89 -18.55
CA MET A 116 2.05 -0.06 -17.46
C MET A 116 2.59 -1.40 -17.95
N LEU A 117 2.21 -1.87 -19.14
CA LEU A 117 2.83 -3.06 -19.77
C LEU A 117 4.30 -2.82 -20.09
N MET A 118 4.66 -1.62 -20.54
CA MET A 118 6.07 -1.24 -20.71
C MET A 118 6.81 -1.18 -19.37
N ALA A 119 6.18 -0.65 -18.32
CA ALA A 119 6.75 -0.68 -16.97
C ALA A 119 6.99 -2.12 -16.45
N ASP A 120 6.11 -3.07 -16.79
CA ASP A 120 6.31 -4.49 -16.47
C ASP A 120 7.55 -5.06 -17.20
N LYS A 121 7.80 -4.68 -18.46
CA LYS A 121 9.02 -5.08 -19.19
C LYS A 121 10.28 -4.52 -18.53
N VAL A 122 10.24 -3.27 -18.06
CA VAL A 122 11.35 -2.67 -17.31
C VAL A 122 11.58 -3.41 -15.99
N ASN A 123 10.53 -3.77 -15.25
CA ASN A 123 10.66 -4.56 -14.03
C ASN A 123 11.20 -5.97 -14.31
N ALA A 124 10.78 -6.63 -15.38
CA ALA A 124 11.36 -7.91 -15.80
C ALA A 124 12.87 -7.79 -16.10
N TYR A 125 13.28 -6.69 -16.71
CA TYR A 125 14.71 -6.39 -16.91
C TYR A 125 15.46 -6.21 -15.58
N VAL A 126 14.85 -5.53 -14.59
CA VAL A 126 15.40 -5.44 -13.21
C VAL A 126 15.59 -6.80 -12.59
N ASP A 127 14.57 -7.67 -12.66
CA ASP A 127 14.58 -9.00 -12.03
C ASP A 127 15.57 -9.94 -12.70
N GLN A 128 15.84 -9.78 -13.99
CA GLN A 128 16.86 -10.54 -14.71
C GLN A 128 18.28 -10.10 -14.34
N ASN A 129 18.51 -8.78 -14.24
CA ASN A 129 19.84 -8.22 -14.05
C ASN A 129 20.21 -7.99 -12.58
N LYS A 130 19.27 -7.98 -11.66
CA LYS A 130 19.43 -7.89 -10.20
C LYS A 130 20.50 -6.90 -9.76
N PRO A 131 20.31 -5.60 -9.92
CA PRO A 131 21.32 -4.58 -9.63
C PRO A 131 21.87 -4.67 -8.19
N TRP A 132 21.07 -5.15 -7.24
CA TRP A 132 21.48 -5.40 -5.86
C TRP A 132 22.50 -6.54 -5.72
N ASP A 133 22.48 -7.54 -6.62
CA ASP A 133 23.47 -8.62 -6.66
C ASP A 133 24.76 -8.14 -7.35
N LEU A 134 24.66 -7.41 -8.45
CA LEU A 134 25.81 -6.79 -9.11
C LEU A 134 26.55 -5.84 -8.15
N ALA A 135 25.83 -5.10 -7.33
CA ALA A 135 26.41 -4.16 -6.39
C ALA A 135 27.25 -4.81 -5.25
N LYS A 136 27.20 -6.13 -5.09
CA LYS A 136 28.00 -6.83 -4.05
C LYS A 136 29.48 -6.89 -4.36
N ASP A 137 29.87 -6.80 -5.65
CA ASP A 137 31.24 -6.86 -6.10
C ASP A 137 31.53 -5.71 -7.07
N THR A 138 32.62 -4.96 -6.81
CA THR A 138 33.07 -3.85 -7.66
C THR A 138 33.55 -4.31 -9.04
N ALA A 139 33.92 -5.58 -9.22
CA ALA A 139 34.18 -6.13 -10.54
C ALA A 139 32.99 -6.03 -11.50
N ASN A 140 31.78 -5.92 -10.98
CA ASN A 140 30.55 -5.79 -11.74
C ASN A 140 30.13 -4.33 -11.95
N ASP A 141 30.93 -3.33 -11.59
CA ASP A 141 30.53 -1.91 -11.62
C ASP A 141 30.14 -1.43 -13.03
N GLN A 142 30.77 -1.93 -14.08
CA GLN A 142 30.38 -1.61 -15.45
C GLN A 142 28.94 -2.12 -15.75
N ALA A 143 28.65 -3.36 -15.43
CA ALA A 143 27.33 -3.95 -15.63
C ALA A 143 26.27 -3.25 -14.76
N LEU A 144 26.59 -2.97 -13.50
CA LEU A 144 25.73 -2.20 -12.59
C LEU A 144 25.43 -0.82 -13.15
N HIS A 145 26.43 -0.13 -13.68
CA HIS A 145 26.26 1.20 -14.25
C HIS A 145 25.36 1.17 -15.48
N GLN A 146 25.56 0.19 -16.39
CA GLN A 146 24.71 -0.01 -17.57
C GLN A 146 23.24 -0.29 -17.18
N VAL A 147 23.01 -1.20 -16.22
CA VAL A 147 21.69 -1.57 -15.75
C VAL A 147 20.98 -0.36 -15.10
N CYS A 148 21.62 0.31 -14.15
CA CYS A 148 21.03 1.44 -13.47
C CYS A 148 20.77 2.62 -14.42
N SER A 149 21.63 2.85 -15.40
CA SER A 149 21.47 3.89 -16.42
C SER A 149 20.29 3.57 -17.37
N THR A 150 20.12 2.31 -17.73
CA THR A 150 18.96 1.82 -18.48
C THR A 150 17.66 2.09 -17.71
N LEU A 151 17.62 1.77 -16.42
CA LEU A 151 16.43 1.95 -15.59
C LEU A 151 16.02 3.42 -15.49
N VAL A 152 16.96 4.34 -15.29
CA VAL A 152 16.63 5.76 -15.21
C VAL A 152 16.16 6.31 -16.57
N ASN A 153 16.79 5.88 -17.65
CA ASN A 153 16.38 6.32 -19.00
C ASN A 153 15.01 5.78 -19.39
N THR A 154 14.72 4.51 -19.11
CA THR A 154 13.39 3.92 -19.37
C THR A 154 12.32 4.57 -18.48
N PHE A 155 12.64 4.84 -17.21
CA PHE A 155 11.77 5.57 -16.30
C PHE A 155 11.42 6.97 -16.83
N ALA A 156 12.40 7.71 -17.35
CA ALA A 156 12.17 9.04 -17.93
C ALA A 156 11.25 8.99 -19.16
N VAL A 157 11.37 7.95 -20.00
CA VAL A 157 10.46 7.73 -21.15
C VAL A 157 9.03 7.48 -20.64
N LEU A 158 8.85 6.56 -19.70
CA LEU A 158 7.53 6.24 -19.13
C LEU A 158 6.91 7.47 -18.42
N ALA A 159 7.70 8.25 -17.68
CA ALA A 159 7.25 9.48 -17.03
C ALA A 159 6.72 10.50 -18.04
N ARG A 160 7.39 10.66 -19.19
CA ARG A 160 6.93 11.53 -20.28
C ARG A 160 5.59 11.07 -20.82
N TYR A 161 5.40 9.77 -21.02
CA TYR A 161 4.12 9.22 -21.46
C TYR A 161 2.99 9.44 -20.46
N LEU A 162 3.30 9.45 -19.17
CA LEU A 162 2.33 9.75 -18.10
C LEU A 162 2.15 11.25 -17.83
N ALA A 163 3.00 12.14 -18.37
CA ALA A 163 2.95 13.58 -18.09
C ALA A 163 1.58 14.23 -18.35
N PRO A 164 0.79 13.87 -19.40
CA PRO A 164 -0.56 14.41 -19.57
C PRO A 164 -1.52 14.07 -18.42
N VAL A 165 -1.31 12.94 -17.77
CA VAL A 165 -2.13 12.48 -16.64
C VAL A 165 -1.56 12.95 -15.31
N LEU A 166 -0.23 12.95 -15.15
CA LEU A 166 0.51 13.18 -13.90
C LEU A 166 1.51 14.34 -14.04
N PRO A 167 1.05 15.59 -14.23
CA PRO A 167 1.93 16.72 -14.50
C PRO A 167 2.87 17.08 -13.35
N SER A 168 2.45 16.95 -12.08
CA SER A 168 3.31 17.22 -10.93
C SER A 168 4.40 16.16 -10.78
N LEU A 169 4.06 14.88 -11.01
CA LEU A 169 5.05 13.81 -11.04
C LEU A 169 6.05 14.02 -12.18
N ALA A 170 5.59 14.40 -13.37
CA ALA A 170 6.46 14.73 -14.50
C ALA A 170 7.43 15.87 -14.16
N GLN A 171 6.96 16.91 -13.49
CA GLN A 171 7.82 18.01 -13.02
C GLN A 171 8.87 17.54 -12.01
N ALA A 172 8.49 16.65 -11.08
CA ALA A 172 9.44 16.06 -10.12
C ALA A 172 10.48 15.18 -10.83
N VAL A 173 10.08 14.43 -11.86
CA VAL A 173 11.00 13.64 -12.71
C VAL A 173 11.91 14.53 -13.53
N GLU A 174 11.42 15.64 -14.06
CA GLU A 174 12.24 16.65 -14.74
C GLU A 174 13.33 17.19 -13.79
N ALA A 175 12.97 17.54 -12.55
CA ALA A 175 13.93 18.01 -11.54
C ALA A 175 14.96 16.91 -11.17
N PHE A 176 14.55 15.64 -11.15
CA PHE A 176 15.42 14.52 -10.82
C PHE A 176 16.38 14.15 -11.95
N THR A 177 15.91 14.15 -13.22
CA THR A 177 16.66 13.62 -14.37
C THR A 177 17.25 14.70 -15.27
N GLY A 178 16.81 15.94 -15.13
CA GLY A 178 17.13 17.02 -16.06
C GLY A 178 16.50 16.88 -17.46
N SER A 179 15.60 15.88 -17.65
CA SER A 179 14.96 15.63 -18.94
C SER A 179 13.72 16.49 -19.10
N ASP A 180 13.52 17.07 -20.26
CA ASP A 180 12.30 17.82 -20.62
C ASP A 180 11.08 16.86 -20.59
N MET A 181 10.10 17.16 -19.73
CA MET A 181 8.85 16.44 -19.62
C MET A 181 7.67 17.18 -20.24
N LYS A 182 7.89 18.41 -20.76
CA LYS A 182 6.81 19.27 -21.27
C LYS A 182 6.52 19.03 -22.75
N HIS A 183 7.53 18.60 -23.50
CA HIS A 183 7.41 18.42 -24.94
C HIS A 183 7.44 16.94 -25.32
N TRP A 184 6.35 16.49 -25.91
CA TRP A 184 6.19 15.08 -26.35
C TRP A 184 7.25 14.66 -27.37
N ASN A 185 7.47 15.52 -28.37
CA ASN A 185 8.39 15.29 -29.48
C ASN A 185 9.82 15.77 -29.25
N ALA A 186 10.17 16.20 -28.01
CA ALA A 186 11.55 16.50 -27.71
C ALA A 186 12.40 15.27 -28.04
N ALA A 187 13.42 15.44 -28.89
CA ALA A 187 14.39 14.38 -29.16
C ALA A 187 14.81 13.80 -27.82
N VAL A 188 14.49 12.51 -27.59
CA VAL A 188 14.66 11.88 -26.29
C VAL A 188 16.16 11.72 -26.06
N SER A 189 16.81 12.80 -25.62
CA SER A 189 18.21 12.74 -25.19
C SER A 189 18.30 11.81 -23.99
N ASN A 190 19.40 11.05 -23.94
CA ASN A 190 19.66 10.22 -22.79
C ASN A 190 19.85 11.10 -21.55
N VAL A 191 19.33 10.65 -20.42
CA VAL A 191 19.68 11.21 -19.11
C VAL A 191 21.16 10.94 -18.89
N VAL A 192 21.92 11.97 -18.58
CA VAL A 192 23.38 11.90 -18.37
C VAL A 192 23.77 11.95 -16.88
N SER A 193 22.88 12.51 -16.05
CA SER A 193 23.08 12.62 -14.60
C SER A 193 21.75 12.74 -13.88
N ILE A 194 21.72 12.39 -12.60
CA ILE A 194 20.56 12.55 -11.73
C ILE A 194 20.89 13.46 -10.53
N ALA A 195 19.89 14.20 -10.10
CA ALA A 195 19.90 14.86 -8.79
C ALA A 195 19.71 13.82 -7.66
N PRO A 196 20.01 14.17 -6.39
CA PRO A 196 19.68 13.31 -5.26
C PRO A 196 18.20 12.89 -5.28
N TYR A 197 17.96 11.57 -5.17
CA TYR A 197 16.60 11.03 -5.25
C TYR A 197 15.76 11.46 -4.05
N GLN A 198 14.60 12.00 -4.34
CA GLN A 198 13.54 12.26 -3.36
C GLN A 198 12.35 11.36 -3.68
N HIS A 199 11.56 11.02 -2.67
CA HIS A 199 10.35 10.24 -2.88
C HIS A 199 9.39 10.98 -3.81
N LEU A 200 9.15 10.42 -4.99
CA LEU A 200 8.34 11.04 -6.04
C LEU A 200 6.83 10.98 -5.73
N MET A 201 6.40 9.95 -5.00
CA MET A 201 4.99 9.78 -4.66
C MET A 201 4.82 8.87 -3.43
N GLN A 202 3.88 9.21 -2.56
CA GLN A 202 3.49 8.41 -1.40
C GLN A 202 2.35 7.46 -1.75
N ARG A 203 2.15 6.43 -0.93
CA ARG A 203 1.04 5.47 -1.07
C ARG A 203 -0.23 6.02 -0.46
N VAL A 204 -1.36 5.61 -1.03
CA VAL A 204 -2.69 5.80 -0.42
C VAL A 204 -2.80 4.86 0.77
N THR A 205 -3.34 5.36 1.88
CA THR A 205 -3.62 4.54 3.07
C THR A 205 -5.11 4.23 3.19
N PRO A 206 -5.49 3.12 3.84
CA PRO A 206 -6.88 2.80 4.11
C PRO A 206 -7.61 3.91 4.87
N GLU A 207 -6.96 4.52 5.85
CA GLU A 207 -7.53 5.58 6.70
C GLU A 207 -7.92 6.82 5.88
N GLN A 208 -7.14 7.16 4.85
CA GLN A 208 -7.47 8.26 3.94
C GLN A 208 -8.75 7.96 3.15
N LEU A 209 -8.96 6.70 2.76
CA LEU A 209 -10.16 6.28 2.04
C LEU A 209 -11.37 6.23 2.96
N ASP A 210 -11.23 5.72 4.18
CA ASP A 210 -12.29 5.68 5.16
C ASP A 210 -12.78 7.10 5.48
N ALA A 211 -11.87 8.02 5.78
CA ALA A 211 -12.19 9.43 6.01
C ALA A 211 -12.88 10.10 4.81
N LEU A 212 -12.59 9.67 3.58
CA LEU A 212 -13.21 10.22 2.37
C LEU A 212 -14.71 9.89 2.29
N PHE A 213 -15.12 8.72 2.78
CA PHE A 213 -16.51 8.23 2.70
C PHE A 213 -17.30 8.35 4.01
N GLU A 214 -16.67 8.80 5.10
CA GLU A 214 -17.41 9.15 6.30
C GLU A 214 -18.48 10.23 5.99
N PRO A 215 -19.74 10.06 6.44
CA PRO A 215 -20.74 11.10 6.30
C PRO A 215 -20.28 12.37 7.04
N PRO A 216 -20.56 13.57 6.51
CA PRO A 216 -20.26 14.79 7.25
C PRO A 216 -20.94 14.72 8.61
N ALA A 217 -20.19 14.98 9.68
CA ALA A 217 -20.74 15.07 11.02
C ALA A 217 -21.93 16.03 10.99
N THR A 218 -23.12 15.54 11.26
CA THR A 218 -24.33 16.35 11.35
C THR A 218 -24.13 17.38 12.45
N LEU A 219 -23.98 18.63 12.07
CA LEU A 219 -24.12 19.79 12.97
C LEU A 219 -25.58 19.80 13.46
N GLY A 220 -25.81 19.20 14.61
CA GLY A 220 -27.12 19.12 15.22
C GLY A 220 -27.03 18.95 16.72
N SER A 221 -27.02 20.03 17.39
CA SER A 221 -27.49 20.45 18.73
C SER A 221 -26.39 21.18 19.51
N GLU A 222 -26.72 22.40 19.87
CA GLU A 222 -25.91 23.30 20.70
C GLU A 222 -25.56 22.62 22.04
N PRO A 223 -24.33 22.76 22.55
CA PRO A 223 -24.04 22.37 23.90
C PRO A 223 -24.50 23.48 24.85
N GLU A 224 -25.36 23.12 25.78
CA GLU A 224 -25.65 23.96 26.96
C GLU A 224 -24.35 24.28 27.72
N PHE A 225 -24.13 25.55 27.89
CA PHE A 225 -23.09 26.12 28.72
C PHE A 225 -23.29 25.73 30.20
N SER A 226 -22.37 24.98 30.76
CA SER A 226 -22.16 25.02 32.21
C SER A 226 -20.72 25.44 32.51
N ALA A 227 -20.63 26.63 33.10
CA ALA A 227 -19.39 27.25 33.53
C ALA A 227 -18.79 26.55 34.75
N GLY A 228 -17.47 26.34 34.77
CA GLY A 228 -16.78 25.82 35.97
C GLY A 228 -15.25 25.84 35.89
N LYS A 229 -14.68 27.06 36.11
CA LYS A 229 -13.40 27.41 36.77
C LYS A 229 -12.06 26.81 36.35
N SER A 230 -11.32 27.69 35.72
CA SER A 230 -9.91 28.14 35.93
C SER A 230 -8.93 27.27 36.75
N GLY A 231 -7.78 27.02 36.10
CA GLY A 231 -6.53 26.66 36.76
C GLY A 231 -5.41 26.71 35.74
N SER A 232 -4.70 27.85 35.72
CA SER A 232 -3.52 28.11 34.90
C SER A 232 -2.31 27.37 35.45
N ASP A 233 -1.51 26.71 34.61
CA ASP A 233 -0.05 26.82 34.67
C ASP A 233 0.59 26.54 33.31
N PRO A 234 1.55 27.39 32.88
CA PRO A 234 2.19 27.30 31.58
C PRO A 234 3.55 26.65 31.72
N ASN A 235 3.75 25.47 31.23
CA ASN A 235 5.01 25.01 30.63
C ASN A 235 5.02 23.48 30.38
N SER A 236 4.70 23.06 29.18
CA SER A 236 5.33 21.87 28.59
C SER A 236 5.14 21.90 27.07
N SER A 237 6.21 22.22 26.40
CA SER A 237 6.37 21.99 24.96
C SER A 237 6.41 20.48 24.70
N GLY A 238 5.29 19.92 24.28
CA GLY A 238 5.15 18.57 23.78
C GLY A 238 4.14 18.58 22.63
N SER A 239 4.56 18.15 21.46
CA SER A 239 3.71 17.98 20.29
C SER A 239 2.59 17.00 20.60
N ASP A 240 1.36 17.47 20.82
CA ASP A 240 0.15 16.66 20.88
C ASP A 240 -0.15 16.09 19.48
N LEU A 241 0.56 15.04 19.11
CA LEU A 241 0.09 14.13 18.08
C LEU A 241 -0.97 13.24 18.74
N ALA A 242 -2.23 13.39 18.31
CA ALA A 242 -3.29 12.50 18.78
C ALA A 242 -2.91 11.04 18.49
N LEU A 243 -3.06 10.19 19.50
CA LEU A 243 -2.82 8.74 19.37
C LEU A 243 -3.69 8.16 18.23
N PRO A 244 -3.23 7.10 17.54
CA PRO A 244 -4.05 6.37 16.58
C PRO A 244 -5.41 5.95 17.19
N PRO A 245 -6.45 5.73 16.38
CA PRO A 245 -7.80 5.37 16.86
C PRO A 245 -7.86 4.16 17.81
N GLY A 246 -6.84 3.28 17.76
CA GLY A 246 -6.68 2.17 18.71
C GLY A 246 -6.20 2.57 20.11
N GLY A 247 -5.82 3.83 20.33
CA GLY A 247 -5.33 4.33 21.61
C GLY A 247 -3.87 3.97 21.92
N GLU A 248 -3.13 3.42 20.97
CA GLU A 248 -1.70 3.07 21.10
C GLU A 248 -0.91 3.59 19.91
N ASP A 249 0.36 3.96 20.15
CA ASP A 249 1.29 4.27 19.07
C ASP A 249 1.67 3.01 18.30
N ILE A 250 2.03 3.21 17.02
CA ILE A 250 2.59 2.12 16.22
C ILE A 250 3.91 1.69 16.85
N ALA A 251 4.04 0.39 17.10
CA ALA A 251 5.26 -0.20 17.65
C ALA A 251 6.49 0.08 16.76
N PRO A 252 7.71 0.04 17.32
CA PRO A 252 8.93 0.23 16.53
C PRO A 252 8.99 -0.69 15.31
N THR A 253 9.59 -0.19 14.23
CA THR A 253 9.75 -0.96 12.99
C THR A 253 10.54 -2.24 13.24
N ILE A 254 10.06 -3.34 12.66
CA ILE A 254 10.73 -4.64 12.63
C ILE A 254 11.15 -4.98 11.20
N SER A 255 12.11 -5.89 11.05
CA SER A 255 12.48 -6.42 9.74
C SER A 255 11.45 -7.45 9.24
N ILE A 256 11.44 -7.69 7.94
CA ILE A 256 10.63 -8.77 7.35
C ILE A 256 11.02 -10.14 7.90
N ASP A 257 12.31 -10.33 8.25
CA ASP A 257 12.81 -11.56 8.86
C ASP A 257 12.29 -11.74 10.29
N ASP A 258 12.03 -10.66 11.01
CA ASP A 258 11.40 -10.72 12.34
C ASP A 258 9.92 -11.08 12.22
N PHE A 259 9.21 -10.52 11.26
CA PHE A 259 7.82 -10.89 10.99
C PHE A 259 7.71 -12.35 10.50
N ALA A 260 8.64 -12.83 9.68
CA ALA A 260 8.65 -14.19 9.16
C ALA A 260 8.82 -15.27 10.25
N LYS A 261 9.29 -14.90 11.46
CA LYS A 261 9.35 -15.79 12.63
C LYS A 261 7.97 -16.11 13.20
N ILE A 262 6.95 -15.29 12.90
CA ILE A 262 5.58 -15.50 13.36
C ILE A 262 4.85 -16.33 12.29
N ASP A 263 4.28 -17.47 12.70
CA ASP A 263 3.45 -18.29 11.81
C ASP A 263 1.97 -18.00 12.05
N LEU A 264 1.39 -17.16 11.18
CA LEU A 264 -0.03 -16.82 11.19
C LEU A 264 -0.77 -17.76 10.23
N ARG A 265 -1.82 -18.45 10.74
CA ARG A 265 -2.62 -19.39 9.97
C ARG A 265 -4.11 -19.05 10.00
N ILE A 266 -4.79 -19.36 8.90
CA ILE A 266 -6.24 -19.40 8.90
C ILE A 266 -6.68 -20.65 9.67
N ALA A 267 -7.57 -20.46 10.65
CA ALA A 267 -8.15 -21.52 11.46
C ALA A 267 -9.67 -21.50 11.37
N LYS A 268 -10.31 -22.67 11.32
CA LYS A 268 -11.75 -22.80 11.43
C LYS A 268 -12.13 -23.13 12.86
N ILE A 269 -13.07 -22.39 13.43
CA ILE A 269 -13.64 -22.68 14.74
C ILE A 269 -14.64 -23.84 14.57
N VAL A 270 -14.22 -25.04 14.98
CA VAL A 270 -15.03 -26.25 14.86
C VAL A 270 -16.00 -26.38 16.03
N ASN A 271 -15.54 -25.99 17.24
CA ASN A 271 -16.36 -25.93 18.43
C ASN A 271 -15.98 -24.73 19.30
N CYS A 272 -16.94 -24.22 20.06
CA CYS A 272 -16.75 -23.12 21.00
C CYS A 272 -17.60 -23.37 22.26
N GLU A 273 -16.97 -23.30 23.41
CA GLU A 273 -17.62 -23.56 24.70
C GLU A 273 -17.29 -22.48 25.74
N PRO A 274 -18.23 -22.15 26.61
CA PRO A 274 -17.92 -21.34 27.80
C PRO A 274 -16.94 -22.09 28.71
N VAL A 275 -16.07 -21.36 29.39
CA VAL A 275 -15.12 -21.94 30.36
C VAL A 275 -15.73 -21.88 31.74
N GLU A 276 -15.99 -23.02 32.35
CA GLU A 276 -16.51 -23.10 33.73
C GLU A 276 -15.57 -22.39 34.71
N GLY A 277 -16.13 -21.46 35.49
CA GLY A 277 -15.35 -20.62 36.43
C GLY A 277 -14.61 -19.43 35.78
N SER A 278 -14.92 -19.07 34.54
CA SER A 278 -14.45 -17.84 33.88
C SER A 278 -15.59 -17.13 33.14
N VAL A 279 -15.77 -15.85 33.42
CA VAL A 279 -16.74 -14.99 32.69
C VAL A 279 -16.12 -14.31 31.46
N LYS A 280 -14.81 -14.46 31.25
CA LYS A 280 -14.08 -13.76 30.17
C LYS A 280 -13.62 -14.69 29.05
N LEU A 281 -13.48 -16.00 29.34
CA LEU A 281 -12.86 -16.93 28.42
C LEU A 281 -13.89 -17.80 27.69
N LEU A 282 -13.67 -17.97 26.38
CA LEU A 282 -14.23 -19.05 25.59
C LEU A 282 -13.12 -20.05 25.25
N ARG A 283 -13.47 -21.33 25.25
CA ARG A 283 -12.64 -22.43 24.77
C ARG A 283 -12.98 -22.71 23.31
N LEU A 284 -12.02 -22.53 22.45
CA LEU A 284 -12.14 -22.75 21.03
C LEU A 284 -11.44 -24.04 20.61
N THR A 285 -12.12 -24.89 19.85
CA THR A 285 -11.51 -26.03 19.15
C THR A 285 -11.30 -25.60 17.70
N LEU A 286 -10.05 -25.56 17.26
CA LEU A 286 -9.64 -25.00 15.98
C LEU A 286 -9.08 -26.08 15.05
N ASP A 287 -9.57 -26.12 13.82
CA ASP A 287 -8.94 -26.80 12.69
C ASP A 287 -7.98 -25.84 11.98
N VAL A 288 -6.70 -26.20 11.93
CA VAL A 288 -5.62 -25.42 11.32
C VAL A 288 -5.01 -26.16 10.11
N GLY A 289 -5.69 -27.21 9.63
CA GLY A 289 -5.21 -28.01 8.51
C GLY A 289 -4.04 -28.96 8.82
N GLU A 290 -3.76 -29.22 10.13
CA GLU A 290 -2.65 -30.09 10.57
C GLU A 290 -3.03 -31.57 10.73
N GLY A 291 -4.26 -31.93 10.42
CA GLY A 291 -4.79 -33.27 10.69
C GLY A 291 -5.15 -33.52 12.16
N ARG A 292 -5.03 -32.51 13.05
CA ARG A 292 -5.46 -32.54 14.44
C ARG A 292 -6.15 -31.21 14.81
N MET A 293 -6.95 -31.24 15.86
CA MET A 293 -7.56 -30.03 16.39
C MET A 293 -6.66 -29.40 17.44
N ARG A 294 -6.65 -28.06 17.49
CA ARG A 294 -6.01 -27.29 18.55
C ARG A 294 -7.02 -26.74 19.54
N ASN A 295 -6.65 -26.72 20.81
CA ASN A 295 -7.43 -26.11 21.86
C ASN A 295 -6.85 -24.74 22.20
N VAL A 296 -7.67 -23.69 22.15
CA VAL A 296 -7.25 -22.32 22.42
C VAL A 296 -8.24 -21.63 23.36
N PHE A 297 -7.74 -20.98 24.38
CA PHE A 297 -8.55 -20.15 25.27
C PHE A 297 -8.42 -18.68 24.86
N SER A 298 -9.56 -18.02 24.60
CA SER A 298 -9.61 -16.64 24.14
C SER A 298 -10.51 -15.78 25.02
N GLY A 299 -10.08 -14.57 25.35
CA GLY A 299 -10.76 -13.62 26.25
C GLY A 299 -11.89 -12.83 25.59
N ILE A 300 -12.74 -13.48 24.81
CA ILE A 300 -13.73 -12.85 23.93
C ILE A 300 -15.20 -13.08 24.36
N ALA A 301 -15.41 -13.70 25.51
CA ALA A 301 -16.76 -14.06 26.00
C ALA A 301 -17.67 -12.83 26.27
N SER A 302 -17.10 -11.62 26.40
CA SER A 302 -17.86 -10.39 26.57
C SER A 302 -18.58 -9.93 25.30
N MET A 303 -18.10 -10.33 24.12
CA MET A 303 -18.58 -9.84 22.82
C MET A 303 -19.21 -10.93 21.94
N TYR A 304 -18.89 -12.21 22.21
CA TYR A 304 -19.31 -13.30 21.34
C TYR A 304 -20.01 -14.41 22.14
N LYS A 305 -21.09 -14.91 21.57
CA LYS A 305 -21.69 -16.17 22.02
C LYS A 305 -21.04 -17.33 21.30
N PRO A 306 -20.93 -18.53 21.93
CA PRO A 306 -20.34 -19.70 21.31
C PRO A 306 -20.95 -20.05 19.95
N GLU A 307 -22.28 -19.96 19.82
CA GLU A 307 -23.04 -20.27 18.62
C GLU A 307 -22.69 -19.37 17.42
N ASP A 308 -22.29 -18.12 17.67
CA ASP A 308 -21.94 -17.15 16.62
C ASP A 308 -20.56 -17.42 16.02
N LEU A 309 -19.72 -18.17 16.73
CA LEU A 309 -18.34 -18.46 16.35
C LEU A 309 -18.15 -19.79 15.66
N ILE A 310 -18.99 -20.78 15.94
CA ILE A 310 -18.87 -22.12 15.34
C ILE A 310 -19.02 -22.02 13.82
N GLY A 311 -18.08 -22.63 13.10
CA GLY A 311 -18.02 -22.63 11.64
C GLY A 311 -17.31 -21.40 11.03
N GLN A 312 -17.02 -20.35 11.82
CA GLN A 312 -16.32 -19.16 11.35
C GLN A 312 -14.83 -19.41 11.16
N LEU A 313 -14.23 -18.66 10.22
CA LEU A 313 -12.78 -18.61 10.06
C LEU A 313 -12.20 -17.47 10.88
N THR A 314 -11.00 -17.68 11.41
CA THR A 314 -10.24 -16.68 12.15
C THR A 314 -8.75 -16.81 11.87
N VAL A 315 -7.95 -15.88 12.42
CA VAL A 315 -6.49 -15.89 12.32
C VAL A 315 -5.89 -16.37 13.64
N LEU A 316 -4.98 -17.34 13.55
CA LEU A 316 -4.27 -17.93 14.67
C LEU A 316 -2.77 -17.71 14.56
N VAL A 317 -2.12 -17.28 15.65
CA VAL A 317 -0.67 -17.42 15.80
C VAL A 317 -0.37 -18.87 16.15
N ALA A 318 0.14 -19.62 15.17
CA ALA A 318 0.23 -21.09 15.23
C ALA A 318 1.52 -21.61 15.88
N ASN A 319 2.59 -20.82 15.90
CA ASN A 319 3.90 -21.23 16.41
C ASN A 319 4.22 -20.71 17.83
N LEU A 320 3.22 -20.30 18.57
CA LEU A 320 3.40 -20.02 20.02
C LEU A 320 3.55 -21.32 20.79
N ALA A 321 4.45 -21.31 21.77
CA ALA A 321 4.60 -22.42 22.71
C ALA A 321 3.28 -22.67 23.49
N PRO A 322 2.86 -23.93 23.67
CA PRO A 322 1.65 -24.24 24.43
C PRO A 322 1.71 -23.69 25.84
N ARG A 323 0.67 -22.95 26.24
CA ARG A 323 0.58 -22.32 27.56
C ARG A 323 -0.36 -23.09 28.48
N LYS A 324 0.16 -23.53 29.62
CA LYS A 324 -0.66 -24.10 30.69
C LYS A 324 -1.46 -22.98 31.37
N MET A 325 -2.75 -23.13 31.45
CA MET A 325 -3.68 -22.24 32.12
C MET A 325 -4.47 -23.04 33.19
N LYS A 326 -5.18 -22.35 34.09
CA LYS A 326 -6.03 -22.98 35.11
C LYS A 326 -7.04 -23.98 34.53
N PHE A 327 -7.49 -23.72 33.29
CA PHE A 327 -8.58 -24.46 32.63
C PHE A 327 -8.10 -25.45 31.55
N GLY A 328 -6.79 -25.60 31.37
CA GLY A 328 -6.21 -26.49 30.36
C GLY A 328 -5.00 -25.89 29.64
N VAL A 329 -4.63 -26.48 28.51
CA VAL A 329 -3.51 -26.01 27.69
C VAL A 329 -4.05 -25.25 26.48
N SER A 330 -3.54 -24.02 26.26
CA SER A 330 -3.81 -23.23 25.06
C SER A 330 -2.67 -23.43 24.05
N GLU A 331 -3.00 -23.84 22.81
CA GLU A 331 -2.05 -24.21 21.75
C GLU A 331 -1.97 -23.17 20.63
N GLY A 332 -1.95 -21.91 20.99
CA GLY A 332 -1.89 -20.77 20.08
C GLY A 332 -2.67 -19.58 20.61
N MET A 333 -2.79 -18.55 19.80
CA MET A 333 -3.50 -17.31 20.13
C MET A 333 -4.34 -16.86 18.92
N VAL A 334 -5.64 -16.73 19.10
CA VAL A 334 -6.54 -16.11 18.11
C VAL A 334 -6.32 -14.61 18.15
N LEU A 335 -6.16 -14.00 16.98
CA LEU A 335 -5.98 -12.57 16.86
C LEU A 335 -7.32 -11.84 16.93
N ALA A 336 -7.36 -10.81 17.75
CA ALA A 336 -8.48 -9.90 17.85
C ALA A 336 -7.97 -8.47 18.03
N ALA A 337 -8.68 -7.50 17.49
CA ALA A 337 -8.41 -6.09 17.67
C ALA A 337 -9.24 -5.56 18.85
N SER A 338 -8.64 -4.70 19.69
CA SER A 338 -9.31 -3.96 20.74
C SER A 338 -8.67 -2.58 20.90
N HIS A 339 -9.37 -1.65 21.52
CA HIS A 339 -8.80 -0.37 21.89
C HIS A 339 -7.90 -0.56 23.15
N ALA A 340 -6.79 0.18 23.24
CA ALA A 340 -5.86 0.11 24.38
C ALA A 340 -6.54 0.43 25.72
N ASP A 341 -7.45 1.40 25.73
CA ASP A 341 -8.32 1.67 26.87
C ASP A 341 -9.69 0.97 26.69
N GLU A 342 -9.77 -0.26 27.18
CA GLU A 342 -11.01 -1.06 27.16
C GLU A 342 -12.17 -0.43 27.95
N LYS A 343 -11.89 0.53 28.84
CA LYS A 343 -12.94 1.20 29.62
C LYS A 343 -13.55 2.37 28.86
N ALA A 344 -12.71 3.09 28.09
CA ALA A 344 -13.16 4.21 27.26
C ALA A 344 -13.88 3.70 26.01
N GLN A 345 -13.37 2.64 25.38
CA GLN A 345 -13.96 2.02 24.20
C GLN A 345 -14.00 0.49 24.38
N PRO A 346 -15.05 -0.04 24.99
CA PRO A 346 -15.19 -1.48 25.17
C PRO A 346 -15.50 -2.16 23.83
N GLY A 347 -14.74 -3.21 23.52
CA GLY A 347 -14.93 -4.01 22.31
C GLY A 347 -13.71 -4.87 22.02
N ILE A 348 -13.95 -6.08 21.55
CA ILE A 348 -12.91 -6.98 21.08
C ILE A 348 -13.39 -7.65 19.79
N TYR A 349 -12.63 -7.55 18.70
CA TYR A 349 -13.05 -7.88 17.35
C TYR A 349 -12.14 -8.95 16.77
N ILE A 350 -12.67 -10.15 16.56
CA ILE A 350 -11.95 -11.28 15.96
C ILE A 350 -11.65 -10.97 14.49
N LEU A 351 -10.40 -11.19 14.07
CA LEU A 351 -10.02 -11.04 12.67
C LEU A 351 -10.58 -12.19 11.84
N LYS A 352 -11.26 -11.86 10.74
CA LYS A 352 -11.82 -12.82 9.78
C LYS A 352 -11.14 -12.67 8.43
N PRO A 353 -10.76 -13.77 7.76
CA PRO A 353 -10.26 -13.71 6.40
C PRO A 353 -11.38 -13.42 5.39
N TRP A 354 -11.00 -12.95 4.21
CA TRP A 354 -11.90 -12.78 3.08
C TRP A 354 -12.43 -14.15 2.58
N PRO A 355 -13.63 -14.22 1.96
CA PRO A 355 -14.18 -15.43 1.38
C PRO A 355 -13.23 -16.10 0.37
N GLY A 356 -13.08 -17.40 0.48
CA GLY A 356 -12.14 -18.20 -0.33
C GLY A 356 -10.92 -18.69 0.46
N ALA A 357 -10.65 -18.14 1.64
CA ALA A 357 -9.63 -18.70 2.53
C ALA A 357 -10.07 -20.05 3.10
N VAL A 358 -9.11 -20.95 3.30
CA VAL A 358 -9.33 -22.25 3.91
C VAL A 358 -8.38 -22.50 5.08
N PRO A 359 -8.74 -23.36 6.04
CA PRO A 359 -7.88 -23.71 7.17
C PRO A 359 -6.49 -24.16 6.73
N GLY A 360 -5.45 -23.72 7.43
CA GLY A 360 -4.07 -24.05 7.14
C GLY A 360 -3.34 -23.06 6.22
N MET A 361 -4.03 -22.19 5.49
CA MET A 361 -3.39 -21.15 4.71
C MET A 361 -2.55 -20.24 5.62
N ARG A 362 -1.28 -20.01 5.21
CA ARG A 362 -0.38 -19.10 5.91
C ARG A 362 -0.63 -17.67 5.45
N ILE A 363 -0.54 -16.73 6.40
CA ILE A 363 -0.58 -15.28 6.14
C ILE A 363 0.86 -14.79 6.01
N HIS A 364 1.13 -14.04 4.95
CA HIS A 364 2.45 -13.51 4.60
C HIS A 364 2.48 -12.00 4.64
#